data_672f302e123e6cfde8e22ce5e325652a
#
_entry.id   672f302e123e6cfde8e22ce5e325652a
#
_cell.length_a   1.000
_cell.length_b   1.000
_cell.length_c   1.000
_cell.angle_alpha   90.00
_cell.angle_beta   90.00
_cell.angle_gamma   90.00
#
_symmetry.space_group_name_H-M   'P 1'
#
loop_
_entity.id
_entity.type
_entity.pdbx_description
1 polymer ?
#
loop_
_entity_poly.entity_id
_entity_poly.type
_entity_poly.pdbx_seq_one_letter_code
_entity_poly.pdbx_strand_id
1 'polypeptide(L)'
;MLLHFFVHRRKSCTFVPSKTERFMDRIRLKDKEFELFIPESDIQAAIAKMAVQIKADVEGKNPLFVGVLNGAFMFVAELMRELDVPYELTFARYSSYQGTSSTGILNEIMPVQADIRGRMVILLEDIIDTGFTMSYVMEKLRSEGAADVRSVSYTHLRAHETL
;
A
#
# COMPACT_ATOMS: atom_id res chain seq x y z
N MET A 1 -2.58 17.37 1.47
CA MET A 1 -1.32 17.30 0.70
C MET A 1 -0.36 16.45 1.51
N LEU A 2 -0.30 15.15 1.23
CA LEU A 2 0.60 14.22 1.92
C LEU A 2 1.74 13.89 0.97
N LEU A 3 2.96 14.19 1.45
CA LEU A 3 4.19 13.85 0.75
C LEU A 3 4.51 12.37 1.03
N HIS A 4 4.48 11.56 -0.01
CA HIS A 4 5.01 10.19 0.06
C HIS A 4 6.49 10.24 -0.26
N PHE A 5 7.33 10.08 0.76
CA PHE A 5 8.78 10.06 0.59
C PHE A 5 9.31 8.63 0.66
N PHE A 6 9.90 8.18 -0.44
CA PHE A 6 10.89 7.11 -0.40
C PHE A 6 12.26 7.73 -0.30
N VAL A 7 13.03 7.32 0.71
CA VAL A 7 14.26 7.96 1.12
C VAL A 7 15.47 7.23 0.56
N HIS A 8 16.27 7.94 -0.22
CA HIS A 8 17.64 7.51 -0.51
C HIS A 8 18.63 8.42 0.24
N ARG A 9 19.48 7.81 1.06
CA ARG A 9 20.49 8.53 1.85
C ARG A 9 21.68 8.89 0.97
N ARG A 10 21.89 10.17 0.66
CA ARG A 10 23.15 10.68 0.10
C ARG A 10 23.88 11.53 1.11
N LYS A 11 25.23 11.42 1.11
CA LYS A 11 26.12 12.28 1.89
C LYS A 11 26.22 13.63 1.19
N SER A 12 25.97 14.67 1.95
CA SER A 12 26.28 16.10 1.79
C SER A 12 26.46 16.64 0.35
N CYS A 13 25.56 17.53 -0.05
CA CYS A 13 25.82 18.49 -1.11
C CYS A 13 25.18 19.85 -0.72
N THR A 14 25.98 20.92 -0.71
CA THR A 14 25.55 22.30 -0.49
C THR A 14 24.95 22.86 -1.77
N PHE A 15 23.68 23.31 -1.71
CA PHE A 15 23.01 23.93 -2.84
C PHE A 15 22.47 25.31 -2.47
N VAL A 16 22.74 26.28 -3.35
CA VAL A 16 22.15 27.65 -3.31
C VAL A 16 21.09 27.71 -4.41
N PRO A 17 19.80 27.95 -4.11
CA PRO A 17 18.77 27.98 -5.14
C PRO A 17 18.78 29.29 -5.93
N SER A 18 18.82 29.21 -7.24
CA SER A 18 18.44 30.30 -8.14
C SER A 18 16.91 30.41 -8.18
N LYS A 19 16.41 31.66 -8.11
CA LYS A 19 14.97 31.97 -8.20
C LYS A 19 14.40 31.50 -9.52
N THR A 20 13.47 30.61 -9.49
CA THR A 20 12.24 30.43 -10.27
C THR A 20 11.87 28.95 -10.34
N GLU A 21 10.70 28.62 -9.78
CA GLU A 21 9.91 27.40 -10.04
C GLU A 21 10.61 26.04 -9.88
N ARG A 22 10.87 25.63 -8.65
CA ARG A 22 10.84 24.22 -8.30
C ARG A 22 10.37 24.07 -6.86
N PHE A 23 9.17 23.53 -6.72
CA PHE A 23 8.71 22.97 -5.47
C PHE A 23 9.72 21.92 -5.00
N MET A 24 10.27 22.16 -3.85
CA MET A 24 11.15 21.37 -3.00
C MET A 24 11.53 19.97 -3.53
N ASP A 25 12.53 19.89 -4.36
CA ASP A 25 13.18 18.61 -4.72
C ASP A 25 13.93 18.00 -3.52
N ARG A 26 14.15 18.78 -2.45
CA ARG A 26 14.85 18.35 -1.24
C ARG A 26 14.25 18.94 0.02
N ILE A 27 14.11 18.10 1.05
CA ILE A 27 13.66 18.52 2.38
C ILE A 27 14.69 18.08 3.39
N ARG A 28 15.08 19.00 4.29
CA ARG A 28 15.91 18.66 5.43
C ARG A 28 15.04 18.44 6.66
N LEU A 29 15.19 17.26 7.27
CA LEU A 29 14.51 16.88 8.50
C LEU A 29 15.55 16.41 9.51
N LYS A 30 15.79 17.24 10.54
CA LYS A 30 16.87 17.05 11.52
C LYS A 30 18.24 17.00 10.81
N ASP A 31 18.95 15.88 10.91
CA ASP A 31 20.28 15.62 10.36
C ASP A 31 20.25 14.94 8.98
N LYS A 32 19.05 14.74 8.41
CA LYS A 32 18.85 14.02 7.16
C LYS A 32 18.29 14.92 6.08
N GLU A 33 18.81 14.76 4.87
CA GLU A 33 18.27 15.35 3.64
C GLU A 33 17.54 14.28 2.84
N PHE A 34 16.37 14.66 2.32
CA PHE A 34 15.50 13.82 1.52
C PHE A 34 15.30 14.46 0.17
N GLU A 35 15.39 13.69 -0.88
CA GLU A 35 15.06 14.13 -2.24
C GLU A 35 13.85 13.37 -2.77
N LEU A 36 13.11 13.99 -3.68
CA LEU A 36 12.01 13.34 -4.35
C LEU A 36 12.53 12.18 -5.18
N PHE A 37 12.05 10.98 -4.90
CA PHE A 37 12.46 9.77 -5.58
C PHE A 37 11.44 9.29 -6.60
N ILE A 38 10.14 9.33 -6.26
CA ILE A 38 9.03 9.01 -7.15
C ILE A 38 8.09 10.22 -7.16
N PRO A 39 7.88 10.86 -8.33
CA PRO A 39 6.93 11.95 -8.46
C PRO A 39 5.49 11.51 -8.17
N GLU A 40 4.67 12.42 -7.68
CA GLU A 40 3.24 12.17 -7.46
C GLU A 40 2.53 11.73 -8.75
N SER A 41 2.91 12.33 -9.89
CA SER A 41 2.38 11.97 -11.22
C SER A 41 2.58 10.48 -11.56
N ASP A 42 3.73 9.93 -11.19
CA ASP A 42 4.06 8.53 -11.49
C ASP A 42 3.25 7.59 -10.58
N ILE A 43 3.04 7.99 -9.31
CA ILE A 43 2.19 7.28 -8.38
C ILE A 43 0.75 7.26 -8.91
N GLN A 44 0.22 8.40 -9.33
CA GLN A 44 -1.15 8.51 -9.85
C GLN A 44 -1.33 7.69 -11.14
N ALA A 45 -0.37 7.75 -12.06
CA ALA A 45 -0.41 6.93 -13.27
C ALA A 45 -0.42 5.43 -12.97
N ALA A 46 0.33 5.03 -11.95
CA ALA A 46 0.40 3.65 -11.51
C ALA A 46 -0.91 3.19 -10.87
N ILE A 47 -1.54 4.03 -10.04
CA ILE A 47 -2.84 3.74 -9.44
C ILE A 47 -3.91 3.60 -10.52
N ALA A 48 -3.95 4.52 -11.48
CA ALA A 48 -4.90 4.46 -12.59
C ALA A 48 -4.75 3.15 -13.39
N LYS A 49 -3.51 2.72 -13.66
CA LYS A 49 -3.24 1.44 -14.32
C LYS A 49 -3.72 0.24 -13.48
N MET A 50 -3.45 0.25 -12.16
CA MET A 50 -3.94 -0.79 -11.26
C MET A 50 -5.46 -0.84 -11.21
N ALA A 51 -6.12 0.32 -11.15
CA ALA A 51 -7.58 0.40 -11.13
C ALA A 51 -8.20 -0.27 -12.35
N VAL A 52 -7.63 -0.08 -13.54
CA VAL A 52 -8.07 -0.75 -14.78
C VAL A 52 -7.94 -2.27 -14.65
N GLN A 53 -6.83 -2.78 -14.12
CA GLN A 53 -6.61 -4.21 -13.95
C GLN A 53 -7.57 -4.81 -12.92
N ILE A 54 -7.71 -4.14 -11.77
CA ILE A 54 -8.63 -4.58 -10.70
C ILE A 54 -10.07 -4.60 -11.22
N LYS A 55 -10.49 -3.57 -11.97
CA LYS A 55 -11.83 -3.51 -12.56
C LYS A 55 -12.12 -4.73 -13.42
N ALA A 56 -11.20 -5.13 -14.29
CA ALA A 56 -11.35 -6.34 -15.10
C ALA A 56 -11.40 -7.62 -14.24
N ASP A 57 -10.59 -7.68 -13.19
CA ASP A 57 -10.52 -8.83 -12.29
C ASP A 57 -11.78 -9.04 -11.44
N VAL A 58 -12.48 -7.96 -11.11
CA VAL A 58 -13.67 -7.99 -10.23
C VAL A 58 -15.00 -7.94 -11.00
N GLU A 59 -14.95 -7.82 -12.31
CA GLU A 59 -16.15 -7.75 -13.14
C GLU A 59 -17.09 -8.94 -12.88
N GLY A 60 -18.36 -8.65 -12.61
CA GLY A 60 -19.36 -9.67 -12.29
C GLY A 60 -19.21 -10.36 -10.94
N LYS A 61 -18.27 -9.90 -10.10
CA LYS A 61 -18.03 -10.43 -8.74
C LYS A 61 -18.52 -9.44 -7.70
N ASN A 62 -18.62 -9.91 -6.45
CA ASN A 62 -18.91 -9.07 -5.27
C ASN A 62 -17.65 -8.95 -4.41
N PRO A 63 -16.66 -8.10 -4.80
CA PRO A 63 -15.40 -8.00 -4.08
C PRO A 63 -15.57 -7.30 -2.73
N LEU A 64 -14.79 -7.74 -1.75
CA LEU A 64 -14.53 -7.01 -0.52
C LEU A 64 -13.10 -6.48 -0.55
N PHE A 65 -12.94 -5.18 -0.49
CA PHE A 65 -11.63 -4.55 -0.32
C PHE A 65 -11.29 -4.39 1.15
N VAL A 66 -10.07 -4.74 1.53
CA VAL A 66 -9.58 -4.65 2.91
C VAL A 66 -8.29 -3.86 2.94
N GLY A 67 -8.34 -2.62 3.43
CA GLY A 67 -7.15 -1.81 3.65
C GLY A 67 -6.43 -2.18 4.94
N VAL A 68 -5.11 -2.39 4.87
CA VAL A 68 -4.30 -2.70 6.06
C VAL A 68 -3.78 -1.41 6.69
N LEU A 69 -4.27 -1.07 7.86
CA LEU A 69 -3.92 0.16 8.55
C LEU A 69 -2.58 0.04 9.30
N ASN A 70 -1.81 1.16 9.45
CA ASN A 70 -2.19 2.54 9.09
C ASN A 70 -1.58 2.98 7.75
N GLY A 71 -0.53 2.32 7.24
CA GLY A 71 0.23 2.74 6.06
C GLY A 71 -0.65 2.89 4.82
N ALA A 72 -1.46 1.88 4.54
CA ALA A 72 -2.26 1.82 3.32
C ALA A 72 -3.35 2.91 3.18
N PHE A 73 -3.63 3.71 4.21
CA PHE A 73 -4.76 4.65 4.20
C PHE A 73 -4.82 5.53 2.96
N MET A 74 -3.71 6.18 2.59
CA MET A 74 -3.67 7.08 1.44
C MET A 74 -3.79 6.32 0.12
N PHE A 75 -3.09 5.20 0.00
CA PHE A 75 -3.17 4.32 -1.16
C PHE A 75 -4.61 3.85 -1.39
N VAL A 76 -5.27 3.38 -0.35
CA VAL A 76 -6.67 2.95 -0.41
C VAL A 76 -7.56 4.10 -0.87
N ALA A 77 -7.42 5.29 -0.29
CA ALA A 77 -8.25 6.44 -0.65
C ALA A 77 -8.11 6.84 -2.12
N GLU A 78 -6.88 6.84 -2.63
CA GLU A 78 -6.59 7.16 -4.03
C GLU A 78 -7.10 6.07 -4.98
N LEU A 79 -6.82 4.80 -4.69
CA LEU A 79 -7.28 3.68 -5.50
C LEU A 79 -8.82 3.60 -5.57
N MET A 80 -9.51 3.77 -4.44
CA MET A 80 -10.98 3.72 -4.41
C MET A 80 -11.63 4.86 -5.21
N ARG A 81 -10.97 5.99 -5.35
CA ARG A 81 -11.45 7.09 -6.21
C ARG A 81 -11.31 6.80 -7.71
N GLU A 82 -10.32 6.00 -8.09
CA GLU A 82 -10.10 5.57 -9.47
C GLU A 82 -10.97 4.35 -9.85
N LEU A 83 -11.39 3.56 -8.86
CA LEU A 83 -12.25 2.40 -9.08
C LEU A 83 -13.71 2.83 -9.28
N ASP A 84 -14.17 2.79 -10.52
CA ASP A 84 -15.57 3.04 -10.89
C ASP A 84 -16.32 1.71 -11.00
N VAL A 85 -16.45 1.01 -9.87
CA VAL A 85 -17.20 -0.25 -9.72
C VAL A 85 -17.90 -0.28 -8.37
N PRO A 86 -19.04 -0.99 -8.24
CA PRO A 86 -19.62 -1.23 -6.92
C PRO A 86 -18.64 -2.05 -6.07
N TYR A 87 -18.38 -1.58 -4.85
CA TYR A 87 -17.50 -2.27 -3.92
C TYR A 87 -17.93 -2.08 -2.46
N GLU A 88 -17.48 -2.99 -1.64
CA GLU A 88 -17.50 -2.85 -0.18
C GLU A 88 -16.06 -2.70 0.30
N LEU A 89 -15.81 -1.74 1.19
CA LEU A 89 -14.51 -1.45 1.75
C LEU A 89 -14.57 -1.56 3.27
N THR A 90 -13.62 -2.28 3.83
CA THR A 90 -13.36 -2.32 5.27
C THR A 90 -11.86 -2.19 5.53
N PHE A 91 -11.50 -2.11 6.81
CA PHE A 91 -10.11 -2.02 7.22
C PHE A 91 -9.78 -3.09 8.24
N ALA A 92 -8.53 -3.50 8.26
CA ALA A 92 -7.96 -4.36 9.28
C ALA A 92 -6.65 -3.73 9.79
N ARG A 93 -6.24 -4.08 11.00
CA ARG A 93 -4.97 -3.61 11.57
C ARG A 93 -4.25 -4.74 12.26
N TYR A 94 -3.01 -4.93 11.87
CA TYR A 94 -2.10 -5.91 12.44
C TYR A 94 -0.86 -5.22 13.01
N SER A 95 -0.25 -5.80 14.02
CA SER A 95 1.07 -5.38 14.50
C SER A 95 1.98 -6.60 14.62
N SER A 96 3.23 -6.42 14.20
CA SER A 96 4.28 -7.38 14.52
C SER A 96 4.63 -7.26 16.02
N TYR A 97 4.69 -8.39 16.72
CA TYR A 97 5.16 -8.40 18.09
C TYR A 97 6.67 -8.12 18.11
N GLN A 98 7.07 -6.96 18.64
CA GLN A 98 8.48 -6.63 18.91
C GLN A 98 8.85 -7.17 20.28
N GLY A 99 8.92 -8.49 20.42
CA GLY A 99 9.48 -9.13 21.61
C GLY A 99 10.84 -9.76 21.30
N THR A 100 11.64 -10.00 22.31
CA THR A 100 13.00 -10.57 22.22
C THR A 100 13.09 -11.99 21.65
N SER A 101 11.96 -12.59 21.30
CA SER A 101 11.85 -13.80 20.48
C SER A 101 10.83 -13.57 19.37
N SER A 102 11.30 -13.51 18.13
CA SER A 102 10.45 -13.42 16.94
C SER A 102 9.67 -14.72 16.75
N THR A 103 8.55 -14.86 17.44
CA THR A 103 7.68 -16.04 17.30
C THR A 103 6.86 -16.05 16.00
N GLY A 104 7.05 -15.04 15.13
CA GLY A 104 6.29 -14.96 13.88
C GLY A 104 4.78 -14.77 14.05
N ILE A 105 4.33 -14.39 15.25
CA ILE A 105 2.90 -14.18 15.52
C ILE A 105 2.57 -12.72 15.28
N LEU A 106 1.63 -12.48 14.38
CA LEU A 106 1.00 -11.18 14.20
C LEU A 106 -0.13 -11.02 15.23
N ASN A 107 -0.12 -9.87 15.91
CA ASN A 107 -1.25 -9.50 16.75
C ASN A 107 -2.29 -8.75 15.90
N GLU A 108 -3.49 -9.27 15.87
CA GLU A 108 -4.64 -8.64 15.22
C GLU A 108 -5.24 -7.60 16.16
N ILE A 109 -5.01 -6.33 15.86
CA ILE A 109 -5.53 -5.20 16.66
C ILE A 109 -6.98 -4.91 16.26
N MET A 110 -7.28 -4.97 14.96
CA MET A 110 -8.60 -4.75 14.40
C MET A 110 -8.86 -5.81 13.31
N PRO A 111 -9.75 -6.78 13.57
CA PRO A 111 -10.12 -7.79 12.59
C PRO A 111 -10.96 -7.20 11.45
N VAL A 112 -11.06 -7.93 10.35
CA VAL A 112 -11.98 -7.63 9.26
C VAL A 112 -13.42 -7.75 9.78
N GLN A 113 -14.17 -6.65 9.74
CA GLN A 113 -15.56 -6.57 10.22
C GLN A 113 -16.54 -6.68 9.04
N ALA A 114 -16.47 -7.76 8.30
CA ALA A 114 -17.38 -8.05 7.18
C ALA A 114 -17.51 -9.57 7.00
N ASP A 115 -18.61 -10.04 6.43
CA ASP A 115 -18.74 -11.45 6.05
C ASP A 115 -17.90 -11.69 4.78
N ILE A 116 -16.86 -12.52 4.91
CA ILE A 116 -15.91 -12.84 3.84
C ILE A 116 -16.19 -14.19 3.18
N ARG A 117 -17.10 -14.98 3.73
CA ARG A 117 -17.34 -16.36 3.27
C ARG A 117 -17.87 -16.39 1.85
N GLY A 118 -17.19 -17.17 1.01
CA GLY A 118 -17.52 -17.31 -0.40
C GLY A 118 -17.24 -16.06 -1.26
N ARG A 119 -16.61 -15.03 -0.70
CA ARG A 119 -16.30 -13.77 -1.40
C ARG A 119 -14.87 -13.73 -1.91
N MET A 120 -14.65 -12.92 -2.95
CA MET A 120 -13.32 -12.47 -3.33
C MET A 120 -12.90 -11.34 -2.39
N VAL A 121 -11.76 -11.48 -1.74
CA VAL A 121 -11.17 -10.46 -0.87
C VAL A 121 -9.91 -9.90 -1.53
N ILE A 122 -9.79 -8.57 -1.60
CA ILE A 122 -8.64 -7.87 -2.14
C ILE A 122 -8.00 -7.05 -1.02
N LEU A 123 -6.84 -7.51 -0.55
CA LEU A 123 -6.04 -6.81 0.44
C LEU A 123 -5.28 -5.67 -0.20
N LEU A 124 -5.35 -4.50 0.42
CA LEU A 124 -4.67 -3.28 -0.02
C LEU A 124 -3.62 -2.88 1.02
N GLU A 125 -2.36 -2.84 0.58
CA GLU A 125 -1.21 -2.42 1.39
C GLU A 125 -0.37 -1.42 0.62
N ASP A 126 0.25 -0.45 1.27
CA ASP A 126 1.12 0.51 0.58
C ASP A 126 2.46 -0.13 0.22
N ILE A 127 3.12 -0.78 1.16
CA ILE A 127 4.44 -1.39 0.97
C ILE A 127 4.45 -2.82 1.51
N ILE A 128 4.81 -3.76 0.66
CA ILE A 128 5.10 -5.14 1.07
C ILE A 128 6.63 -5.27 1.19
N ASP A 129 7.15 -5.27 2.42
CA ASP A 129 8.58 -5.44 2.70
C ASP A 129 8.99 -6.92 2.57
N THR A 130 8.82 -7.70 3.61
CA THR A 130 9.17 -9.14 3.61
C THR A 130 8.06 -10.03 3.07
N GLY A 131 6.86 -9.50 2.95
CA GLY A 131 5.65 -10.27 2.59
C GLY A 131 5.07 -11.11 3.72
N PHE A 132 5.74 -11.18 4.87
CA PHE A 132 5.29 -12.02 5.99
C PHE A 132 3.88 -11.67 6.48
N THR A 133 3.64 -10.38 6.77
CA THR A 133 2.32 -9.90 7.22
C THR A 133 1.25 -10.22 6.20
N MET A 134 1.53 -9.94 4.93
CA MET A 134 0.58 -10.15 3.85
C MET A 134 0.24 -11.63 3.66
N SER A 135 1.26 -12.50 3.65
CA SER A 135 1.06 -13.94 3.52
C SER A 135 0.23 -14.51 4.67
N TYR A 136 0.53 -14.09 5.91
CA TYR A 136 -0.24 -14.49 7.09
C TYR A 136 -1.72 -14.07 6.99
N VAL A 137 -1.97 -12.80 6.65
CA VAL A 137 -3.34 -12.28 6.54
C VAL A 137 -4.11 -12.98 5.43
N MET A 138 -3.47 -13.21 4.28
CA MET A 138 -4.09 -13.92 3.16
C MET A 138 -4.48 -15.37 3.54
N GLU A 139 -3.58 -16.08 4.22
CA GLU A 139 -3.84 -17.43 4.67
C GLU A 139 -4.98 -17.50 5.71
N LYS A 140 -4.98 -16.57 6.66
CA LYS A 140 -6.04 -16.41 7.65
C LYS A 140 -7.40 -16.21 6.98
N LEU A 141 -7.52 -15.26 6.06
CA LEU A 141 -8.79 -14.97 5.37
C LEU A 141 -9.28 -16.17 4.54
N ARG A 142 -8.37 -16.92 3.91
CA ARG A 142 -8.73 -18.17 3.24
C ARG A 142 -9.26 -19.21 4.21
N SER A 143 -8.61 -19.35 5.37
CA SER A 143 -9.06 -20.31 6.42
C SER A 143 -10.42 -19.91 7.02
N GLU A 144 -10.77 -18.62 7.00
CA GLU A 144 -12.06 -18.10 7.46
C GLU A 144 -13.16 -18.18 6.38
N GLY A 145 -12.83 -18.73 5.20
CA GLY A 145 -13.81 -19.07 4.17
C GLY A 145 -13.89 -18.09 2.99
N ALA A 146 -12.94 -17.18 2.82
CA ALA A 146 -12.87 -16.40 1.59
C ALA A 146 -12.64 -17.31 0.38
N ALA A 147 -13.37 -17.09 -0.71
CA ALA A 147 -13.28 -17.91 -1.92
C ALA A 147 -12.00 -17.64 -2.72
N ASP A 148 -11.56 -16.39 -2.74
CA ASP A 148 -10.31 -15.97 -3.38
C ASP A 148 -9.73 -14.80 -2.55
N VAL A 149 -8.42 -14.79 -2.34
CA VAL A 149 -7.74 -13.71 -1.63
C VAL A 149 -6.56 -13.25 -2.46
N ARG A 150 -6.57 -11.99 -2.85
CA ARG A 150 -5.51 -11.32 -3.62
C ARG A 150 -4.94 -10.14 -2.83
N SER A 151 -3.74 -9.72 -3.16
CA SER A 151 -3.12 -8.52 -2.60
C SER A 151 -2.72 -7.55 -3.70
N VAL A 152 -2.82 -6.27 -3.40
CA VAL A 152 -2.40 -5.18 -4.28
C VAL A 152 -1.58 -4.20 -3.45
N SER A 153 -0.43 -3.78 -3.97
CA SER A 153 0.40 -2.77 -3.32
C SER A 153 1.25 -1.99 -4.33
N TYR A 154 1.81 -0.85 -3.89
CA TYR A 154 2.77 -0.09 -4.70
C TYR A 154 4.06 -0.86 -4.99
N THR A 155 4.46 -1.81 -4.16
CA THR A 155 5.68 -2.59 -4.38
C THR A 155 5.60 -3.50 -5.59
N HIS A 156 4.41 -3.89 -6.03
CA HIS A 156 4.20 -4.62 -7.29
C HIS A 156 4.60 -3.82 -8.52
N LEU A 157 4.62 -2.48 -8.44
CA LEU A 157 5.01 -1.61 -9.54
C LEU A 157 6.50 -1.67 -9.86
N ARG A 158 7.34 -2.04 -8.89
CA ARG A 158 8.79 -2.17 -9.08
C ARG A 158 9.22 -3.55 -9.58
N ALA A 159 8.45 -4.59 -9.30
CA ALA A 159 8.81 -5.95 -9.71
C ALA A 159 8.79 -6.15 -11.23
N HIS A 160 8.13 -5.27 -11.97
CA HIS A 160 8.09 -5.30 -13.44
C HIS A 160 9.14 -4.41 -14.12
N GLU A 161 9.86 -3.59 -13.37
CA GLU A 161 10.88 -2.69 -13.94
C GLU A 161 12.33 -3.20 -13.75
N THR A 162 12.51 -4.35 -13.12
CA THR A 162 13.83 -4.94 -12.83
C THR A 162 14.10 -6.24 -13.62
N LEU A 163 13.54 -6.35 -14.82
CA LEU A 163 13.97 -7.38 -15.79
C LEU A 163 14.60 -6.74 -17.01
#